data_de7d1420b885937d62f1a76d4258a261
#
_entry.id   de7d1420b885937d62f1a76d4258a261
#
_cell.length_a   1.000
_cell.length_b   1.000
_cell.length_c   1.000
_cell.angle_alpha   90.00
_cell.angle_beta   90.00
_cell.angle_gamma   90.00
#
_symmetry.space_group_name_H-M   'P 1'
#
loop_
_entity.id
_entity.type
_entity.pdbx_description
1 polymer ?
#
loop_
_entity_poly.entity_id
_entity_poly.type
_entity_poly.pdbx_seq_one_letter_code
_entity_poly.pdbx_strand_id
1 'polypeptide(L)'
;MKPKHYLMIGLAILVLLFGQINPADAIHNRPISDKDRLNMALEYFQSEKYHEALLLFQKLDREYLLNQRYKAYIGVCYYHLWKYEQACLYLDSVMPSITVFAPHEQSVYYYANAESHFLLKQYQAAIPCYEKMLNVCHDNEKADALYRLGFCYLFNKDWENALEYFESSRSYYQHYGYKHGLKYRMAQIENMINGCKQQLDQSTGITLPSDSAK
;
A
#
# COMPACT_ATOMS: atom_id res chain seq x y z
N MET A 1 81.17 -4.40 -4.85
CA MET A 1 79.90 -4.89 -5.52
C MET A 1 78.89 -3.81 -5.40
N LYS A 2 78.32 -3.34 -6.50
CA LYS A 2 77.58 -2.06 -6.60
C LYS A 2 76.10 -2.24 -6.17
N PRO A 3 75.54 -1.40 -5.31
CA PRO A 3 74.18 -1.53 -4.79
C PRO A 3 73.06 -1.12 -5.76
N LYS A 4 73.38 -0.85 -7.03
CA LYS A 4 72.42 -0.34 -8.03
C LYS A 4 71.43 -1.38 -8.63
N HIS A 5 71.72 -2.67 -8.54
CA HIS A 5 70.88 -3.71 -9.09
C HIS A 5 69.64 -4.07 -8.24
N TYR A 6 69.76 -3.91 -6.94
CA TYR A 6 68.60 -4.24 -6.03
C TYR A 6 67.51 -3.16 -6.06
N LEU A 7 67.90 -1.91 -6.35
CA LEU A 7 66.94 -0.81 -6.43
C LEU A 7 66.02 -0.93 -7.69
N MET A 8 66.58 -1.44 -8.80
CA MET A 8 65.81 -1.64 -10.05
C MET A 8 64.85 -2.84 -9.96
N ILE A 9 65.25 -3.89 -9.24
CA ILE A 9 64.40 -5.08 -9.03
C ILE A 9 63.25 -4.75 -8.07
N GLY A 10 63.48 -3.97 -7.05
CA GLY A 10 62.46 -3.50 -6.12
C GLY A 10 61.41 -2.63 -6.80
N LEU A 11 61.78 -1.76 -7.74
CA LEU A 11 60.84 -0.90 -8.48
C LEU A 11 60.00 -1.71 -9.50
N ALA A 12 60.56 -2.75 -10.11
CA ALA A 12 59.86 -3.62 -11.05
C ALA A 12 58.82 -4.51 -10.34
N ILE A 13 59.11 -4.96 -9.13
CA ILE A 13 58.17 -5.75 -8.31
C ILE A 13 57.04 -4.88 -7.79
N LEU A 14 57.27 -3.59 -7.43
CA LEU A 14 56.25 -2.66 -6.99
C LEU A 14 55.23 -2.34 -8.08
N VAL A 15 55.66 -2.28 -9.36
CA VAL A 15 54.78 -2.03 -10.50
C VAL A 15 53.89 -3.25 -10.83
N LEU A 16 54.38 -4.48 -10.51
CA LEU A 16 53.61 -5.71 -10.73
C LEU A 16 52.56 -5.97 -9.61
N LEU A 17 52.73 -5.34 -8.45
CA LEU A 17 51.79 -5.45 -7.33
C LEU A 17 50.60 -4.45 -7.41
N PHE A 18 50.75 -3.37 -8.17
CA PHE A 18 49.63 -2.55 -8.58
C PHE A 18 48.98 -3.20 -9.78
N GLY A 19 48.16 -4.24 -9.48
CA GLY A 19 47.40 -4.97 -10.50
C GLY A 19 46.74 -3.97 -11.44
N GLN A 20 46.90 -4.20 -12.75
CA GLN A 20 46.23 -3.43 -13.79
C GLN A 20 44.76 -3.39 -13.51
N ILE A 21 44.26 -2.25 -13.02
CA ILE A 21 42.82 -1.96 -12.96
C ILE A 21 42.38 -1.93 -14.42
N ASN A 22 41.74 -3.00 -14.86
CA ASN A 22 41.15 -3.03 -16.19
C ASN A 22 40.18 -1.87 -16.31
N PRO A 23 40.26 -1.01 -17.33
CA PRO A 23 39.29 0.07 -17.52
C PRO A 23 37.87 -0.47 -17.65
N ALA A 24 37.65 -1.73 -18.00
CA ALA A 24 36.38 -2.42 -17.96
C ALA A 24 35.84 -2.62 -16.52
N ASP A 25 36.72 -2.91 -15.53
CA ASP A 25 36.33 -3.06 -14.12
C ASP A 25 36.00 -1.70 -13.48
N ALA A 26 36.61 -0.62 -13.96
CA ALA A 26 36.31 0.73 -13.52
C ALA A 26 34.95 1.23 -14.01
N ILE A 27 34.45 0.70 -15.12
CA ILE A 27 33.08 0.99 -15.62
C ILE A 27 32.05 0.23 -14.82
N HIS A 28 32.35 -0.98 -14.37
CA HIS A 28 31.42 -1.83 -13.59
C HIS A 28 31.28 -1.38 -12.13
N ASN A 29 32.23 -0.61 -11.60
CA ASN A 29 32.26 -0.12 -10.21
C ASN A 29 31.92 1.36 -10.06
N ARG A 30 31.35 2.00 -11.06
CA ARG A 30 30.83 3.37 -10.84
C ARG A 30 29.65 3.32 -9.89
N PRO A 31 29.65 4.09 -8.80
CA PRO A 31 28.49 4.19 -7.94
C PRO A 31 27.31 4.71 -8.77
N ILE A 32 26.20 3.98 -8.71
CA ILE A 32 24.95 4.35 -9.39
C ILE A 32 24.59 5.78 -8.95
N SER A 33 24.33 6.68 -9.91
CA SER A 33 23.92 8.05 -9.58
C SER A 33 22.56 8.06 -8.86
N ASP A 34 22.29 9.09 -8.07
CA ASP A 34 21.01 9.18 -7.35
C ASP A 34 19.83 9.34 -8.31
N LYS A 35 20.04 9.96 -9.46
CA LYS A 35 19.05 10.00 -10.54
C LYS A 35 18.73 8.60 -11.07
N ASP A 36 19.76 7.78 -11.34
CA ASP A 36 19.55 6.41 -11.81
C ASP A 36 18.90 5.55 -10.72
N ARG A 37 19.31 5.75 -9.46
CA ARG A 37 18.68 5.09 -8.29
C ARG A 37 17.20 5.42 -8.18
N LEU A 38 16.82 6.70 -8.38
CA LEU A 38 15.42 7.11 -8.37
C LEU A 38 14.64 6.49 -9.53
N ASN A 39 15.20 6.50 -10.74
CA ASN A 39 14.58 5.87 -11.90
C ASN A 39 14.37 4.36 -11.67
N MET A 40 15.37 3.65 -11.15
CA MET A 40 15.25 2.23 -10.79
C MET A 40 14.16 1.99 -9.72
N ALA A 41 14.08 2.86 -8.71
CA ALA A 41 13.04 2.76 -7.69
C ALA A 41 11.63 2.89 -8.29
N LEU A 42 11.44 3.83 -9.22
CA LEU A 42 10.17 4.01 -9.94
C LEU A 42 9.84 2.84 -10.86
N GLU A 43 10.82 2.30 -11.59
CA GLU A 43 10.64 1.11 -12.42
C GLU A 43 10.24 -0.12 -11.60
N TYR A 44 10.89 -0.35 -10.45
CA TYR A 44 10.53 -1.42 -9.53
C TYR A 44 9.12 -1.22 -8.96
N PHE A 45 8.77 0.01 -8.57
CA PHE A 45 7.44 0.33 -8.07
C PHE A 45 6.36 0.06 -9.13
N GLN A 46 6.55 0.52 -10.37
CA GLN A 46 5.64 0.29 -11.49
C GLN A 46 5.52 -1.20 -11.86
N SER A 47 6.58 -1.97 -11.62
CA SER A 47 6.63 -3.42 -11.86
C SER A 47 6.17 -4.23 -10.64
N GLU A 48 5.57 -3.58 -9.64
CA GLU A 48 5.08 -4.20 -8.39
C GLU A 48 6.16 -4.91 -7.55
N LYS A 49 7.44 -4.61 -7.83
CA LYS A 49 8.58 -5.09 -7.06
C LYS A 49 8.78 -4.19 -5.84
N TYR A 50 7.82 -4.23 -4.93
CA TYR A 50 7.71 -3.28 -3.81
C TYR A 50 8.87 -3.37 -2.82
N HIS A 51 9.49 -4.55 -2.67
CA HIS A 51 10.64 -4.70 -1.78
C HIS A 51 11.87 -3.95 -2.32
N GLU A 52 12.20 -4.16 -3.59
CA GLU A 52 13.32 -3.52 -4.27
C GLU A 52 13.12 -2.01 -4.37
N ALA A 53 11.90 -1.58 -4.73
CA ALA A 53 11.52 -0.17 -4.75
C ALA A 53 11.73 0.48 -3.38
N LEU A 54 11.26 -0.16 -2.31
CA LEU A 54 11.35 0.32 -0.94
C LEU A 54 12.81 0.55 -0.51
N LEU A 55 13.71 -0.40 -0.79
CA LEU A 55 15.13 -0.27 -0.44
C LEU A 55 15.77 0.96 -1.07
N LEU A 56 15.45 1.25 -2.33
CA LEU A 56 16.00 2.39 -3.06
C LEU A 56 15.37 3.71 -2.58
N PHE A 57 14.04 3.76 -2.42
CA PHE A 57 13.36 4.95 -1.89
C PHE A 57 13.81 5.29 -0.49
N GLN A 58 13.95 4.32 0.41
CA GLN A 58 14.44 4.56 1.77
C GLN A 58 15.87 5.11 1.80
N LYS A 59 16.73 4.62 0.92
CA LYS A 59 18.08 5.16 0.81
C LYS A 59 18.05 6.62 0.39
N LEU A 60 17.27 6.94 -0.64
CA LEU A 60 17.11 8.32 -1.11
C LEU A 60 16.44 9.23 -0.06
N ASP A 61 15.44 8.74 0.67
CA ASP A 61 14.73 9.53 1.69
C ASP A 61 15.65 9.92 2.86
N ARG A 62 16.56 9.02 3.25
CA ARG A 62 17.58 9.32 4.27
C ARG A 62 18.60 10.37 3.81
N GLU A 63 18.93 10.37 2.53
CA GLU A 63 19.94 11.27 1.96
C GLU A 63 19.35 12.65 1.61
N TYR A 64 18.07 12.73 1.14
CA TYR A 64 17.50 13.90 0.48
C TYR A 64 16.16 14.40 1.04
N LEU A 65 15.56 13.73 2.03
CA LEU A 65 14.22 14.07 2.54
C LEU A 65 13.22 14.17 1.38
N LEU A 66 12.84 13.06 0.81
CA LEU A 66 11.99 12.97 -0.37
C LEU A 66 10.67 13.75 -0.20
N ASN A 67 10.14 14.26 -1.30
CA ASN A 67 8.85 14.93 -1.32
C ASN A 67 7.68 13.99 -1.05
N GLN A 68 6.48 14.53 -0.86
CA GLN A 68 5.28 13.79 -0.44
C GLN A 68 4.90 12.66 -1.40
N ARG A 69 5.13 12.81 -2.71
CA ARG A 69 4.83 11.74 -3.68
C ARG A 69 5.67 10.50 -3.44
N TYR A 70 6.97 10.67 -3.25
CA TYR A 70 7.85 9.53 -2.99
C TYR A 70 7.63 8.92 -1.60
N LYS A 71 7.24 9.75 -0.62
CA LYS A 71 6.81 9.26 0.70
C LYS A 71 5.52 8.41 0.59
N ALA A 72 4.58 8.81 -0.27
CA ALA A 72 3.41 8.00 -0.57
C ALA A 72 3.79 6.66 -1.21
N TYR A 73 4.74 6.64 -2.17
CA TYR A 73 5.24 5.40 -2.74
C TYR A 73 5.90 4.48 -1.70
N ILE A 74 6.66 5.04 -0.75
CA ILE A 74 7.20 4.28 0.38
C ILE A 74 6.08 3.65 1.21
N GLY A 75 5.04 4.43 1.53
CA GLY A 75 3.87 3.95 2.27
C GLY A 75 3.14 2.81 1.54
N VAL A 76 2.92 2.96 0.22
CA VAL A 76 2.32 1.90 -0.62
C VAL A 76 3.21 0.65 -0.67
N CYS A 77 4.53 0.81 -0.78
CA CYS A 77 5.44 -0.33 -0.70
C CYS A 77 5.29 -1.08 0.63
N TYR A 78 5.23 -0.37 1.75
CA TYR A 78 5.03 -0.97 3.05
C TYR A 78 3.69 -1.71 3.15
N TYR A 79 2.60 -1.14 2.61
CA TYR A 79 1.29 -1.78 2.54
C TYR A 79 1.37 -3.13 1.81
N HIS A 80 1.94 -3.17 0.61
CA HIS A 80 2.08 -4.41 -0.16
C HIS A 80 3.04 -5.42 0.47
N LEU A 81 3.95 -4.97 1.33
CA LEU A 81 4.83 -5.84 2.12
C LEU A 81 4.24 -6.23 3.48
N TRP A 82 2.96 -5.94 3.71
CA TRP A 82 2.22 -6.26 4.95
C TRP A 82 2.81 -5.63 6.21
N LYS A 83 3.51 -4.51 6.06
CA LYS A 83 4.09 -3.71 7.15
C LYS A 83 3.19 -2.51 7.44
N TYR A 84 2.01 -2.81 7.99
CA TYR A 84 0.91 -1.85 8.05
C TYR A 84 1.18 -0.66 8.96
N GLU A 85 1.90 -0.84 10.07
CA GLU A 85 2.28 0.27 10.95
C GLU A 85 3.16 1.28 10.22
N GLN A 86 4.15 0.79 9.45
CA GLN A 86 5.01 1.65 8.64
C GLN A 86 4.24 2.29 7.48
N ALA A 87 3.30 1.56 6.88
CA ALA A 87 2.44 2.11 5.83
C ALA A 87 1.63 3.28 6.37
N CYS A 88 0.96 3.13 7.52
CA CYS A 88 0.22 4.21 8.18
C CYS A 88 1.13 5.41 8.48
N LEU A 89 2.32 5.17 9.06
CA LEU A 89 3.26 6.24 9.41
C LEU A 89 3.59 7.15 8.20
N TYR A 90 3.88 6.54 7.04
CA TYR A 90 4.19 7.30 5.83
C TYR A 90 2.95 7.90 5.19
N LEU A 91 1.87 7.15 5.05
CA LEU A 91 0.66 7.60 4.37
C LEU A 91 -0.07 8.68 5.17
N ASP A 92 -0.18 8.57 6.49
CA ASP A 92 -0.77 9.62 7.33
C ASP A 92 -0.01 10.94 7.19
N SER A 93 1.32 10.88 7.05
CA SER A 93 2.15 12.08 6.84
C SER A 93 1.88 12.78 5.51
N VAL A 94 1.35 12.05 4.51
CA VAL A 94 1.01 12.55 3.17
C VAL A 94 -0.41 13.11 3.11
N MET A 95 -1.34 12.60 3.93
CA MET A 95 -2.76 12.97 3.88
C MET A 95 -3.04 14.47 3.84
N PRO A 96 -2.33 15.36 4.60
CA PRO A 96 -2.57 16.80 4.53
C PRO A 96 -2.32 17.44 3.17
N SER A 97 -1.48 16.84 2.34
CA SER A 97 -1.09 17.35 1.02
C SER A 97 -1.59 16.52 -0.15
N ILE A 98 -2.44 15.52 0.10
CA ILE A 98 -2.84 14.51 -0.90
C ILE A 98 -3.61 15.13 -2.08
N THR A 99 -4.31 16.23 -1.87
CA THR A 99 -5.12 16.91 -2.89
C THR A 99 -4.30 17.52 -4.04
N VAL A 100 -2.98 17.58 -3.93
CA VAL A 100 -2.11 18.01 -5.05
C VAL A 100 -1.91 16.94 -6.11
N PHE A 101 -2.33 15.69 -5.84
CA PHE A 101 -2.22 14.57 -6.75
C PHE A 101 -3.50 14.42 -7.60
N ALA A 102 -3.38 13.72 -8.73
CA ALA A 102 -4.55 13.41 -9.56
C ALA A 102 -5.56 12.54 -8.77
N PRO A 103 -6.90 12.66 -9.02
CA PRO A 103 -7.92 11.97 -8.25
C PRO A 103 -7.69 10.46 -8.13
N HIS A 104 -7.39 9.78 -9.23
CA HIS A 104 -7.12 8.34 -9.21
C HIS A 104 -5.83 7.99 -8.43
N GLU A 105 -4.79 8.82 -8.49
CA GLU A 105 -3.59 8.65 -7.67
C GLU A 105 -3.92 8.81 -6.17
N GLN A 106 -4.77 9.78 -5.82
CA GLN A 106 -5.27 9.94 -4.46
C GLN A 106 -6.00 8.67 -3.97
N SER A 107 -6.85 8.06 -4.83
CA SER A 107 -7.61 6.87 -4.45
C SER A 107 -6.72 5.71 -4.04
N VAL A 108 -5.59 5.50 -4.73
CA VAL A 108 -4.60 4.46 -4.39
C VAL A 108 -4.01 4.69 -2.99
N TYR A 109 -3.66 5.93 -2.67
CA TYR A 109 -3.07 6.26 -1.36
C TYR A 109 -4.10 6.18 -0.23
N TYR A 110 -5.32 6.67 -0.46
CA TYR A 110 -6.41 6.54 0.50
C TYR A 110 -6.73 5.06 0.76
N TYR A 111 -6.79 4.23 -0.29
CA TYR A 111 -7.05 2.81 -0.14
C TYR A 111 -5.95 2.11 0.67
N ALA A 112 -4.69 2.30 0.30
CA ALA A 112 -3.57 1.68 1.00
C ALA A 112 -3.51 2.09 2.48
N ASN A 113 -3.83 3.35 2.79
CA ASN A 113 -3.89 3.84 4.16
C ASN A 113 -5.08 3.23 4.93
N ALA A 114 -6.26 3.26 4.33
CA ALA A 114 -7.48 2.70 4.91
C ALA A 114 -7.33 1.19 5.19
N GLU A 115 -6.82 0.41 4.24
CA GLU A 115 -6.57 -1.03 4.42
C GLU A 115 -5.52 -1.28 5.51
N SER A 116 -4.46 -0.45 5.59
CA SER A 116 -3.45 -0.57 6.64
C SER A 116 -4.06 -0.37 8.03
N HIS A 117 -4.82 0.71 8.23
CA HIS A 117 -5.55 0.94 9.49
C HIS A 117 -6.57 -0.16 9.78
N PHE A 118 -7.31 -0.61 8.76
CA PHE A 118 -8.29 -1.69 8.90
C PHE A 118 -7.65 -2.99 9.40
N LEU A 119 -6.52 -3.39 8.80
CA LEU A 119 -5.79 -4.62 9.16
C LEU A 119 -5.13 -4.51 10.55
N LEU A 120 -4.82 -3.30 10.99
CA LEU A 120 -4.42 -3.00 12.38
C LEU A 120 -5.61 -2.89 13.36
N LYS A 121 -6.85 -3.14 12.89
CA LYS A 121 -8.10 -2.99 13.66
C LYS A 121 -8.36 -1.56 14.15
N GLN A 122 -7.77 -0.58 13.52
CA GLN A 122 -7.95 0.85 13.78
C GLN A 122 -9.11 1.39 12.93
N TYR A 123 -10.31 0.84 13.14
CA TYR A 123 -11.46 1.06 12.26
C TYR A 123 -11.87 2.53 12.18
N GLN A 124 -11.79 3.27 13.29
CA GLN A 124 -12.09 4.71 13.32
C GLN A 124 -11.15 5.55 12.45
N ALA A 125 -9.90 5.13 12.31
CA ALA A 125 -8.92 5.79 11.43
C ALA A 125 -9.11 5.37 9.96
N ALA A 126 -9.56 4.14 9.71
CA ALA A 126 -9.80 3.62 8.37
C ALA A 126 -11.01 4.30 7.68
N ILE A 127 -12.10 4.57 8.42
CA ILE A 127 -13.34 5.13 7.90
C ILE A 127 -13.10 6.37 7.02
N PRO A 128 -12.50 7.47 7.52
CA PRO A 128 -12.35 8.69 6.73
C PRO A 128 -11.48 8.51 5.48
N CYS A 129 -10.58 7.54 5.49
CA CYS A 129 -9.74 7.23 4.32
C CYS A 129 -10.56 6.52 3.23
N TYR A 130 -11.39 5.52 3.59
CA TYR A 130 -12.29 4.89 2.63
C TYR A 130 -13.32 5.88 2.07
N GLU A 131 -13.93 6.72 2.91
CA GLU A 131 -14.90 7.73 2.48
C GLU A 131 -14.30 8.71 1.47
N LYS A 132 -13.07 9.18 1.73
CA LYS A 132 -12.34 10.04 0.78
C LYS A 132 -11.99 9.30 -0.50
N MET A 133 -11.61 8.02 -0.43
CA MET A 133 -11.38 7.19 -1.60
C MET A 133 -12.61 7.12 -2.49
N LEU A 134 -13.80 6.90 -1.93
CA LEU A 134 -15.06 6.81 -2.69
C LEU A 134 -15.38 8.05 -3.53
N ASN A 135 -14.88 9.23 -3.12
CA ASN A 135 -15.10 10.49 -3.84
C ASN A 135 -14.15 10.67 -5.05
N VAL A 136 -13.06 9.92 -5.13
CA VAL A 136 -12.00 10.12 -6.13
C VAL A 136 -11.65 8.87 -6.94
N CYS A 137 -12.14 7.69 -6.56
CA CYS A 137 -11.93 6.44 -7.26
C CYS A 137 -12.94 6.25 -8.42
N HIS A 138 -12.66 5.31 -9.30
CA HIS A 138 -13.61 4.89 -10.31
C HIS A 138 -14.77 4.08 -9.72
N ASP A 139 -15.94 4.10 -10.37
CA ASP A 139 -17.13 3.41 -9.84
C ASP A 139 -16.95 1.90 -9.67
N ASN A 140 -16.19 1.25 -10.53
CA ASN A 140 -15.88 -0.17 -10.41
C ASN A 140 -14.96 -0.53 -9.23
N GLU A 141 -14.34 0.47 -8.60
CA GLU A 141 -13.47 0.29 -7.42
C GLU A 141 -14.22 0.48 -6.10
N LYS A 142 -15.43 1.07 -6.15
CA LYS A 142 -16.20 1.43 -4.95
C LYS A 142 -16.68 0.23 -4.15
N ALA A 143 -17.00 -0.88 -4.81
CA ALA A 143 -17.61 -2.04 -4.18
C ALA A 143 -16.79 -2.59 -2.98
N ASP A 144 -15.48 -2.72 -3.14
CA ASP A 144 -14.58 -3.20 -2.09
C ASP A 144 -14.45 -2.20 -0.94
N ALA A 145 -14.33 -0.90 -1.23
CA ALA A 145 -14.24 0.14 -0.20
C ALA A 145 -15.53 0.21 0.64
N LEU A 146 -16.71 0.16 0.00
CA LEU A 146 -18.01 0.09 0.67
C LEU A 146 -18.12 -1.16 1.56
N TYR A 147 -17.66 -2.30 1.07
CA TYR A 147 -17.62 -3.54 1.85
C TYR A 147 -16.75 -3.40 3.10
N ARG A 148 -15.60 -2.77 2.99
CA ARG A 148 -14.71 -2.50 4.15
C ARG A 148 -15.32 -1.50 5.13
N LEU A 149 -15.96 -0.45 4.63
CA LEU A 149 -16.72 0.50 5.48
C LEU A 149 -17.81 -0.22 6.27
N GLY A 150 -18.58 -1.10 5.63
CA GLY A 150 -19.56 -1.92 6.33
C GLY A 150 -18.94 -2.67 7.51
N PHE A 151 -17.76 -3.25 7.35
CA PHE A 151 -17.06 -3.89 8.48
C PHE A 151 -16.53 -2.90 9.51
N CYS A 152 -16.02 -1.74 9.11
CA CYS A 152 -15.58 -0.74 10.07
C CYS A 152 -16.70 -0.34 11.03
N TYR A 153 -17.87 -0.07 10.48
CA TYR A 153 -19.06 0.28 11.28
C TYR A 153 -19.60 -0.91 12.08
N LEU A 154 -19.60 -2.12 11.49
CA LEU A 154 -20.00 -3.34 12.18
C LEU A 154 -19.14 -3.61 13.43
N PHE A 155 -17.81 -3.48 13.32
CA PHE A 155 -16.91 -3.67 14.46
C PHE A 155 -17.03 -2.56 15.51
N ASN A 156 -17.52 -1.39 15.11
CA ASN A 156 -17.90 -0.30 16.03
C ASN A 156 -19.31 -0.46 16.60
N LYS A 157 -20.03 -1.54 16.25
CA LYS A 157 -21.43 -1.82 16.64
C LYS A 157 -22.44 -0.77 16.14
N ASP A 158 -22.10 -0.06 15.10
CA ASP A 158 -22.98 0.87 14.39
C ASP A 158 -23.68 0.09 13.26
N TRP A 159 -24.78 -0.58 13.65
CA TRP A 159 -25.49 -1.51 12.79
C TRP A 159 -26.21 -0.82 11.64
N GLU A 160 -26.67 0.43 11.84
CA GLU A 160 -27.37 1.23 10.84
C GLU A 160 -26.43 1.58 9.69
N ASN A 161 -25.30 2.21 9.99
CA ASN A 161 -24.29 2.55 8.97
C ASN A 161 -23.68 1.29 8.35
N ALA A 162 -23.42 0.23 9.13
CA ALA A 162 -22.94 -1.04 8.61
C ALA A 162 -23.91 -1.62 7.56
N LEU A 163 -25.21 -1.61 7.85
CA LEU A 163 -26.25 -2.08 6.94
C LEU A 163 -26.24 -1.29 5.63
N GLU A 164 -26.25 0.04 5.71
CA GLU A 164 -26.24 0.93 4.54
C GLU A 164 -25.04 0.67 3.64
N TYR A 165 -23.83 0.57 4.22
CA TYR A 165 -22.63 0.32 3.45
C TYR A 165 -22.59 -1.09 2.83
N PHE A 166 -23.11 -2.12 3.51
CA PHE A 166 -23.20 -3.46 2.90
C PHE A 166 -24.24 -3.51 1.78
N GLU A 167 -25.39 -2.84 1.92
CA GLU A 167 -26.39 -2.77 0.85
C GLU A 167 -25.86 -1.99 -0.36
N SER A 168 -25.15 -0.88 -0.13
CA SER A 168 -24.46 -0.13 -1.17
C SER A 168 -23.40 -0.98 -1.87
N SER A 169 -22.53 -1.67 -1.11
CA SER A 169 -21.54 -2.59 -1.66
C SER A 169 -22.15 -3.66 -2.53
N ARG A 170 -23.26 -4.28 -2.08
CA ARG A 170 -24.03 -5.26 -2.87
C ARG A 170 -24.43 -4.70 -4.23
N SER A 171 -25.00 -3.49 -4.23
CA SER A 171 -25.46 -2.83 -5.47
C SER A 171 -24.30 -2.60 -6.45
N TYR A 172 -23.15 -2.10 -5.96
CA TYR A 172 -21.98 -1.89 -6.80
C TYR A 172 -21.39 -3.20 -7.32
N TYR A 173 -21.31 -4.26 -6.52
CA TYR A 173 -20.88 -5.59 -6.99
C TYR A 173 -21.83 -6.17 -8.02
N GLN A 174 -23.13 -5.99 -7.88
CA GLN A 174 -24.12 -6.45 -8.89
C GLN A 174 -23.93 -5.74 -10.21
N HIS A 175 -23.61 -4.46 -10.19
CA HIS A 175 -23.48 -3.65 -11.41
C HIS A 175 -22.08 -3.78 -12.06
N TYR A 176 -21.00 -3.76 -11.26
CA TYR A 176 -19.62 -3.70 -11.75
C TYR A 176 -18.80 -4.95 -11.46
N GLY A 177 -19.32 -5.91 -10.70
CA GLY A 177 -18.55 -7.05 -10.19
C GLY A 177 -18.04 -8.00 -11.28
N TYR A 178 -16.82 -8.46 -11.14
CA TYR A 178 -16.24 -9.46 -12.00
C TYR A 178 -16.84 -10.84 -11.72
N LYS A 179 -17.05 -11.65 -12.78
CA LYS A 179 -17.75 -12.94 -12.71
C LYS A 179 -17.12 -13.97 -11.76
N HIS A 180 -15.79 -13.93 -11.57
CA HIS A 180 -15.08 -14.87 -10.69
C HIS A 180 -15.09 -14.43 -9.22
N GLY A 181 -15.57 -15.32 -8.34
CA GLY A 181 -15.63 -15.06 -6.89
C GLY A 181 -16.84 -14.24 -6.43
N LEU A 182 -17.58 -13.61 -7.35
CA LEU A 182 -18.72 -12.76 -7.01
C LEU A 182 -19.78 -13.50 -6.18
N LYS A 183 -20.06 -14.77 -6.49
CA LYS A 183 -21.05 -15.58 -5.75
C LYS A 183 -20.72 -15.67 -4.25
N TYR A 184 -19.46 -15.92 -3.91
CA TYR A 184 -19.05 -16.02 -2.50
C TYR A 184 -19.09 -14.67 -1.80
N ARG A 185 -18.65 -13.61 -2.50
CA ARG A 185 -18.71 -12.25 -1.96
C ARG A 185 -20.15 -11.82 -1.71
N MET A 186 -21.05 -12.08 -2.65
CA MET A 186 -22.46 -11.77 -2.51
C MET A 186 -23.10 -12.52 -1.32
N ALA A 187 -22.77 -13.81 -1.15
CA ALA A 187 -23.27 -14.58 0.00
C ALA A 187 -22.73 -14.00 1.34
N GLN A 188 -21.47 -13.57 1.38
CA GLN A 188 -20.91 -12.91 2.56
C GLN A 188 -21.66 -11.60 2.88
N ILE A 189 -21.90 -10.77 1.85
CA ILE A 189 -22.60 -9.49 2.02
C ILE A 189 -24.02 -9.73 2.52
N GLU A 190 -24.76 -10.69 1.94
CA GLU A 190 -26.12 -11.02 2.39
C GLU A 190 -26.14 -11.48 3.88
N ASN A 191 -25.15 -12.29 4.29
CA ASN A 191 -25.03 -12.69 5.69
C ASN A 191 -24.77 -11.48 6.61
N MET A 192 -23.94 -10.52 6.17
CA MET A 192 -23.70 -9.31 6.96
C MET A 192 -24.93 -8.42 7.04
N ILE A 193 -25.66 -8.23 5.94
CA ILE A 193 -26.92 -7.49 5.88
C ILE A 193 -27.94 -8.10 6.87
N ASN A 194 -28.14 -9.43 6.79
CA ASN A 194 -29.07 -10.13 7.68
C ASN A 194 -28.65 -10.02 9.15
N GLY A 195 -27.35 -10.12 9.44
CA GLY A 195 -26.83 -9.93 10.77
C GLY A 195 -27.07 -8.53 11.32
N CYS A 196 -26.86 -7.48 10.53
CA CYS A 196 -27.13 -6.11 10.93
C CYS A 196 -28.63 -5.89 11.20
N LYS A 197 -29.52 -6.38 10.32
CA LYS A 197 -30.97 -6.31 10.51
C LYS A 197 -31.42 -6.97 11.82
N GLN A 198 -30.91 -8.18 12.09
CA GLN A 198 -31.20 -8.89 13.33
C GLN A 198 -30.79 -8.09 14.58
N GLN A 199 -29.63 -7.43 14.56
CA GLN A 199 -29.18 -6.60 15.68
C GLN A 199 -30.07 -5.35 15.87
N LEU A 200 -30.48 -4.73 14.77
CA LEU A 200 -31.38 -3.58 14.80
C LEU A 200 -32.77 -3.97 15.38
N ASP A 201 -33.34 -5.09 14.93
CA ASP A 201 -34.62 -5.60 15.42
C ASP A 201 -34.57 -5.90 16.94
N GLN A 202 -33.46 -6.50 17.40
CA GLN A 202 -33.24 -6.75 18.82
C GLN A 202 -33.15 -5.45 19.66
N SER A 203 -32.53 -4.42 19.09
CA SER A 203 -32.33 -3.13 19.76
C SER A 203 -33.66 -2.32 19.85
N THR A 204 -34.55 -2.50 18.88
CA THR A 204 -35.85 -1.82 18.83
C THR A 204 -36.98 -2.54 19.59
N GLY A 205 -36.71 -3.74 20.14
CA GLY A 205 -37.71 -4.53 20.88
C GLY A 205 -38.81 -5.13 20.00
N ILE A 206 -38.70 -5.05 18.69
CA ILE A 206 -39.62 -5.64 17.73
C ILE A 206 -39.16 -7.06 17.44
N THR A 207 -39.60 -8.02 18.27
CA THR A 207 -39.52 -9.45 17.93
C THR A 207 -40.49 -9.72 16.79
N LEU A 208 -39.98 -9.93 15.56
CA LEU A 208 -40.81 -10.50 14.51
C LEU A 208 -41.29 -11.90 14.98
N PRO A 209 -42.58 -12.25 14.81
CA PRO A 209 -43.05 -13.59 15.14
C PRO A 209 -42.27 -14.59 14.31
N SER A 210 -41.65 -15.57 14.99
CA SER A 210 -41.04 -16.72 14.35
C SER A 210 -42.09 -17.39 13.49
N ASP A 211 -41.91 -17.45 12.18
CA ASP A 211 -42.62 -18.37 11.29
C ASP A 211 -42.21 -19.82 11.63
N SER A 212 -42.70 -20.28 12.78
CA SER A 212 -42.68 -21.68 13.15
C SER A 212 -44.12 -22.15 13.13
N ALA A 213 -44.60 -22.62 12.01
CA ALA A 213 -45.58 -23.69 11.88
C ALA A 213 -46.14 -23.78 10.45
N LYS A 214 -45.60 -24.63 9.61
CA LYS A 214 -46.34 -25.81 9.04
C LYS A 214 -45.47 -26.55 8.01
#